data_74309b457ab62052d0907300644ef794
#
_entry.id   74309b457ab62052d0907300644ef794
#
_cell.length_a   1.000
_cell.length_b   1.000
_cell.length_c   1.000
_cell.angle_alpha   90.00
_cell.angle_beta   90.00
_cell.angle_gamma   90.00
#
_symmetry.space_group_name_H-M   'P 1'
#
loop_
_entity.id
_entity.type
_entity.pdbx_description
1 polymer ?
#
loop_
_entity_poly.entity_id
_entity_poly.type
_entity_poly.pdbx_seq_one_letter_code
_entity_poly.pdbx_strand_id
1 'polypeptide(L)'
;LYTLSNTGAYGEHGPTTVGLSGHKSIPLYGKAEAFRFTYDVVYTNHMSAGAYRGYGATQGLFAVESAVNELAAKLNIDPIELRLRNIVKEGEVMPAYYNQLNTSCALDRCIENVKRRIDWDNKYPMRVLPNGKIRSVGMGMAMQGSGITSVDVGSAALKLNDDGFYTLRIG
;
A
#
# COMPACT_ATOMS: atom_id res chain seq x y z
N LEU A 1 9.99 -10.79 -0.50
CA LEU A 1 10.29 -9.53 0.19
C LEU A 1 11.00 -9.81 1.50
N TYR A 2 12.12 -9.15 1.73
CA TYR A 2 12.81 -9.11 3.01
C TYR A 2 12.92 -7.67 3.49
N THR A 3 12.59 -7.42 4.76
CA THR A 3 12.68 -6.09 5.36
C THR A 3 13.61 -6.14 6.58
N LEU A 4 14.67 -5.34 6.55
CA LEU A 4 15.49 -5.07 7.73
C LEU A 4 15.22 -3.64 8.18
N SER A 5 14.82 -3.46 9.43
CA SER A 5 14.49 -2.14 9.98
C SER A 5 14.94 -2.00 11.42
N ASN A 6 15.33 -0.78 11.80
CA ASN A 6 15.54 -0.45 13.20
C ASN A 6 14.29 0.23 13.78
N THR A 7 14.05 0.01 15.06
CA THR A 7 12.96 0.64 15.81
C THR A 7 13.45 1.61 16.89
N GLY A 8 14.73 2.00 16.81
CA GLY A 8 15.34 2.86 17.80
C GLY A 8 15.60 2.14 19.12
N ALA A 9 15.62 2.87 20.22
CA ALA A 9 15.98 2.33 21.53
C ALA A 9 14.89 1.45 22.17
N TYR A 10 13.64 1.59 21.72
CA TYR A 10 12.49 0.88 22.30
C TYR A 10 11.64 0.22 21.21
N GLY A 11 11.10 -0.96 21.50
CA GLY A 11 10.36 -1.74 20.52
C GLY A 11 8.96 -1.26 20.24
N GLU A 12 8.21 -0.91 21.24
CA GLU A 12 6.80 -0.52 21.19
C GLU A 12 6.03 -1.11 19.97
N HIS A 13 5.54 -0.28 19.08
CA HIS A 13 4.86 -0.71 17.84
C HIS A 13 5.81 -1.04 16.68
N GLY A 14 7.10 -0.84 16.83
CA GLY A 14 8.09 -1.01 15.76
C GLY A 14 8.05 -2.40 15.11
N PRO A 15 8.14 -3.50 15.89
CA PRO A 15 8.11 -4.85 15.32
C PRO A 15 6.86 -5.16 14.50
N THR A 16 5.67 -4.79 15.01
CA THR A 16 4.41 -4.98 14.30
C THR A 16 4.34 -4.14 13.03
N THR A 17 4.79 -2.89 13.10
CA THR A 17 4.85 -1.99 11.93
C THR A 17 5.73 -2.58 10.82
N VAL A 18 6.89 -3.10 11.16
CA VAL A 18 7.80 -3.74 10.19
C VAL A 18 7.16 -5.02 9.61
N GLY A 19 6.55 -5.85 10.45
CA GLY A 19 5.82 -7.05 10.00
C GLY A 19 4.68 -6.74 9.02
N LEU A 20 3.99 -5.63 9.21
CA LEU A 20 2.92 -5.21 8.29
C LEU A 20 3.42 -4.66 6.95
N SER A 21 4.71 -4.38 6.79
CA SER A 21 5.25 -3.96 5.49
C SER A 21 5.02 -4.99 4.39
N GLY A 22 5.21 -6.27 4.68
CA GLY A 22 4.89 -7.35 3.75
C GLY A 22 3.40 -7.62 3.62
N HIS A 23 2.69 -7.72 4.73
CA HIS A 23 1.25 -8.00 4.75
C HIS A 23 0.39 -6.96 4.01
N LYS A 24 0.87 -5.74 3.89
CA LYS A 24 0.14 -4.63 3.25
C LYS A 24 0.60 -4.32 1.83
N SER A 25 1.63 -4.97 1.32
CA SER A 25 2.19 -4.69 0.00
C SER A 25 2.08 -5.87 -0.98
N ILE A 26 2.54 -7.05 -0.57
CA ILE A 26 2.54 -8.24 -1.43
C ILE A 26 1.15 -8.67 -1.89
N PRO A 27 0.08 -8.59 -1.08
CA PRO A 27 -1.25 -9.08 -1.48
C PRO A 27 -1.88 -8.36 -2.67
N LEU A 28 -1.37 -7.20 -3.07
CA LEU A 28 -1.81 -6.53 -4.30
C LEU A 28 -1.58 -7.38 -5.56
N TYR A 29 -0.59 -8.27 -5.52
CA TYR A 29 -0.17 -9.10 -6.64
C TYR A 29 -0.51 -10.56 -6.37
N GLY A 30 -1.61 -11.04 -6.94
CA GLY A 30 -2.17 -12.37 -6.68
C GLY A 30 -1.75 -13.46 -7.66
N LYS A 31 -0.98 -13.14 -8.71
CA LYS A 31 -0.69 -14.08 -9.79
C LYS A 31 0.70 -14.74 -9.70
N ALA A 32 1.47 -14.45 -8.66
CA ALA A 32 2.76 -15.12 -8.45
C ALA A 32 2.54 -16.55 -7.93
N GLU A 33 3.40 -17.48 -8.36
CA GLU A 33 3.33 -18.89 -7.94
C GLU A 33 3.67 -19.09 -6.46
N ALA A 34 4.51 -18.20 -5.90
CA ALA A 34 4.94 -18.28 -4.52
C ALA A 34 5.17 -16.88 -3.92
N PHE A 35 4.88 -16.76 -2.65
CA PHE A 35 5.09 -15.56 -1.86
C PHE A 35 5.95 -15.88 -0.66
N ARG A 36 6.96 -15.05 -0.43
CA ARG A 36 7.79 -15.13 0.78
C ARG A 36 8.02 -13.74 1.34
N PHE A 37 7.67 -13.57 2.61
CA PHE A 37 7.99 -12.39 3.38
C PHE A 37 8.72 -12.77 4.65
N THR A 38 9.86 -12.14 4.89
CA THR A 38 10.64 -12.26 6.12
C THR A 38 11.12 -10.88 6.53
N TYR A 39 11.31 -10.67 7.82
CA TYR A 39 11.81 -9.40 8.33
C TYR A 39 12.62 -9.58 9.62
N ASP A 40 13.56 -8.66 9.80
CA ASP A 40 14.30 -8.49 11.03
C ASP A 40 14.13 -7.09 11.58
N VAL A 41 13.97 -6.99 12.87
CA VAL A 41 13.81 -5.74 13.60
C VAL A 41 14.93 -5.63 14.62
N VAL A 42 15.71 -4.56 14.54
CA VAL A 42 16.84 -4.35 15.41
C VAL A 42 16.67 -3.09 16.26
N TYR A 43 17.21 -3.13 17.46
CA TYR A 43 17.34 -1.95 18.31
C TYR A 43 18.57 -1.15 17.92
N THR A 44 18.49 0.15 18.11
CA THR A 44 19.60 1.08 17.94
C THR A 44 19.53 2.15 19.04
N ASN A 45 20.64 2.90 19.21
CA ASN A 45 20.67 4.04 20.15
C ASN A 45 20.03 5.31 19.58
N HIS A 46 19.18 5.18 18.57
CA HIS A 46 18.44 6.28 18.01
C HIS A 46 17.10 6.50 18.71
N MET A 47 16.44 7.58 18.39
CA MET A 47 15.09 7.88 18.83
C MET A 47 14.14 6.72 18.50
N SER A 48 13.22 6.42 19.41
CA SER A 48 12.23 5.36 19.23
C SER A 48 11.39 5.61 17.98
N ALA A 49 11.23 4.57 17.19
CA ALA A 49 10.29 4.53 16.06
C ALA A 49 9.03 3.74 16.46
N GLY A 50 7.94 4.02 15.79
CA GLY A 50 6.66 3.36 16.11
C GLY A 50 5.63 3.53 15.01
N ALA A 51 4.38 3.56 15.41
CA ALA A 51 3.24 3.68 14.50
C ALA A 51 3.18 5.06 13.84
N TYR A 52 3.12 5.08 12.54
CA TYR A 52 2.84 6.26 11.74
C TYR A 52 1.81 5.92 10.67
N ARG A 53 1.09 6.91 10.17
CA ARG A 53 0.04 6.70 9.15
C ARG A 53 0.52 5.82 8.00
N GLY A 54 -0.22 4.75 7.73
CA GLY A 54 0.19 3.68 6.81
C GLY A 54 0.72 2.44 7.52
N TYR A 55 1.23 2.56 8.74
CA TYR A 55 1.60 1.49 9.68
C TYR A 55 2.37 0.32 9.00
N GLY A 56 3.50 0.64 8.36
CA GLY A 56 4.33 -0.30 7.61
C GLY A 56 3.97 -0.45 6.12
N ALA A 57 2.72 -0.20 5.74
CA ALA A 57 2.29 -0.30 4.35
C ALA A 57 3.10 0.61 3.42
N THR A 58 3.35 1.85 3.82
CA THR A 58 4.10 2.82 3.02
C THR A 58 5.50 2.34 2.67
N GLN A 59 6.21 1.78 3.64
CA GLN A 59 7.56 1.24 3.45
C GLN A 59 7.55 0.01 2.54
N GLY A 60 6.62 -0.92 2.80
CA GLY A 60 6.49 -2.13 1.98
C GLY A 60 6.06 -1.84 0.56
N LEU A 61 5.10 -0.95 0.38
CA LEU A 61 4.63 -0.55 -0.94
C LEU A 61 5.72 0.18 -1.74
N PHE A 62 6.49 1.06 -1.11
CA PHE A 62 7.63 1.70 -1.79
C PHE A 62 8.61 0.64 -2.34
N ALA A 63 8.97 -0.35 -1.54
CA ALA A 63 9.88 -1.40 -1.95
C ALA A 63 9.31 -2.28 -3.08
N VAL A 64 8.07 -2.75 -2.92
CA VAL A 64 7.41 -3.63 -3.90
C VAL A 64 7.15 -2.89 -5.20
N GLU A 65 6.61 -1.68 -5.15
CA GLU A 65 6.29 -0.89 -6.35
C GLU A 65 7.53 -0.45 -7.12
N SER A 66 8.64 -0.16 -6.41
CA SER A 66 9.94 0.10 -7.04
C SER A 66 10.46 -1.14 -7.75
N ALA A 67 10.42 -2.30 -7.10
CA ALA A 67 10.83 -3.57 -7.71
C ALA A 67 9.97 -3.94 -8.92
N VAL A 68 8.67 -3.69 -8.89
CA VAL A 68 7.77 -3.92 -10.03
C VAL A 68 8.12 -3.00 -11.19
N ASN A 69 8.46 -1.73 -10.93
CA ASN A 69 8.89 -0.81 -11.98
C ASN A 69 10.23 -1.24 -12.60
N GLU A 70 11.19 -1.68 -11.78
CA GLU A 70 12.46 -2.22 -12.28
C GLU A 70 12.27 -3.51 -13.10
N LEU A 71 11.38 -4.39 -12.65
CA LEU A 71 11.04 -5.61 -13.36
C LEU A 71 10.40 -5.29 -14.71
N ALA A 72 9.47 -4.35 -14.76
CA ALA A 72 8.83 -3.89 -15.99
C ALA A 72 9.88 -3.37 -17.00
N ALA A 73 10.82 -2.57 -16.51
CA ALA A 73 11.92 -2.06 -17.35
C ALA A 73 12.83 -3.18 -17.89
N LYS A 74 13.18 -4.16 -17.04
CA LYS A 74 14.01 -5.31 -17.45
C LYS A 74 13.31 -6.21 -18.47
N LEU A 75 12.00 -6.34 -18.36
CA LEU A 75 11.18 -7.13 -19.28
C LEU A 75 10.77 -6.34 -20.52
N ASN A 76 11.08 -5.06 -20.57
CA ASN A 76 10.63 -4.14 -21.62
C ASN A 76 9.10 -4.16 -21.79
N ILE A 77 8.38 -4.16 -20.67
CA ILE A 77 6.91 -4.13 -20.60
C ILE A 77 6.50 -2.79 -19.95
N ASP A 78 5.37 -2.24 -20.40
CA ASP A 78 4.78 -1.08 -19.73
C ASP A 78 4.45 -1.43 -18.27
N PRO A 79 4.89 -0.63 -17.29
CA PRO A 79 4.66 -0.91 -15.88
C PRO A 79 3.18 -0.93 -15.48
N ILE A 80 2.31 -0.25 -16.23
CA ILE A 80 0.85 -0.37 -16.06
C ILE A 80 0.37 -1.73 -16.56
N GLU A 81 0.81 -2.15 -17.72
CA GLU A 81 0.45 -3.46 -18.27
C GLU A 81 0.90 -4.60 -17.34
N LEU A 82 2.14 -4.53 -16.84
CA LEU A 82 2.64 -5.53 -15.89
C LEU A 82 1.76 -5.61 -14.65
N ARG A 83 1.30 -4.47 -14.12
CA ARG A 83 0.39 -4.44 -12.97
C ARG A 83 -0.97 -5.05 -13.30
N LEU A 84 -1.61 -4.62 -14.36
CA LEU A 84 -2.94 -5.12 -14.75
C LEU A 84 -2.99 -6.63 -14.97
N ARG A 85 -1.87 -7.22 -15.41
CA ARG A 85 -1.74 -8.68 -15.55
C ARG A 85 -1.64 -9.41 -14.22
N ASN A 86 -1.11 -8.76 -13.17
CA ASN A 86 -0.70 -9.43 -11.94
C ASN A 86 -1.50 -9.04 -10.70
N ILE A 87 -2.28 -7.97 -10.73
CA ILE A 87 -3.10 -7.54 -9.59
C ILE A 87 -4.22 -8.51 -9.30
N VAL A 88 -4.58 -8.57 -8.02
CA VAL A 88 -5.81 -9.24 -7.57
C VAL A 88 -7.02 -8.40 -7.92
N LYS A 89 -8.06 -9.03 -8.44
CA LYS A 89 -9.33 -8.41 -8.80
C LYS A 89 -10.44 -8.81 -7.83
N GLU A 90 -11.57 -8.11 -7.91
CA GLU A 90 -12.78 -8.49 -7.20
C GLU A 90 -13.20 -9.91 -7.55
N GLY A 91 -13.58 -10.69 -6.54
CA GLY A 91 -13.95 -12.10 -6.69
C GLY A 91 -12.77 -13.07 -6.72
N GLU A 92 -11.53 -12.60 -6.75
CA GLU A 92 -10.35 -13.45 -6.71
C GLU A 92 -9.86 -13.67 -5.28
N VAL A 93 -9.19 -14.78 -5.05
CA VAL A 93 -8.51 -15.09 -3.80
C VAL A 93 -7.18 -14.37 -3.73
N MET A 94 -6.82 -13.87 -2.55
CA MET A 94 -5.53 -13.25 -2.25
C MET A 94 -4.59 -14.28 -1.59
N PRO A 95 -3.74 -15.00 -2.34
CA PRO A 95 -2.90 -16.07 -1.77
C PRO A 95 -1.93 -15.56 -0.70
N ALA A 96 -1.38 -14.37 -0.89
CA ALA A 96 -0.47 -13.74 0.08
C ALA A 96 -1.18 -13.11 1.28
N TYR A 97 -2.50 -13.21 1.37
CA TYR A 97 -3.30 -12.69 2.48
C TYR A 97 -4.28 -13.76 2.98
N TYR A 98 -3.73 -14.82 3.57
CA TYR A 98 -4.49 -15.93 4.19
C TYR A 98 -5.51 -16.60 3.28
N ASN A 99 -5.31 -16.57 1.96
CA ASN A 99 -6.28 -17.06 0.98
C ASN A 99 -7.69 -16.45 1.13
N GLN A 100 -7.77 -15.22 1.57
CA GLN A 100 -9.05 -14.54 1.68
C GLN A 100 -9.59 -14.13 0.32
N LEU A 101 -10.91 -14.21 0.18
CA LEU A 101 -11.62 -13.72 -0.99
C LEU A 101 -11.62 -12.19 -1.01
N ASN A 102 -11.23 -11.61 -2.13
CA ASN A 102 -11.30 -10.18 -2.36
C ASN A 102 -12.72 -9.78 -2.78
N THR A 103 -13.55 -9.43 -1.82
CA THR A 103 -14.98 -9.19 -2.04
C THR A 103 -15.30 -7.81 -2.63
N SER A 104 -14.34 -6.90 -2.63
CA SER A 104 -14.51 -5.55 -3.18
C SER A 104 -13.16 -4.99 -3.63
N CYS A 105 -13.02 -4.70 -4.91
CA CYS A 105 -11.82 -4.13 -5.47
C CYS A 105 -12.12 -3.35 -6.74
N ALA A 106 -11.54 -2.16 -6.83
CA ALA A 106 -11.63 -1.32 -8.02
C ALA A 106 -10.24 -0.84 -8.48
N LEU A 107 -9.19 -1.57 -8.12
CA LEU A 107 -7.81 -1.16 -8.37
C LEU A 107 -7.51 -1.05 -9.87
N ASP A 108 -8.03 -1.95 -10.69
CA ASP A 108 -7.97 -1.88 -12.14
C ASP A 108 -8.60 -0.60 -12.70
N ARG A 109 -9.80 -0.26 -12.23
CA ARG A 109 -10.48 0.99 -12.60
C ARG A 109 -9.74 2.23 -12.13
N CYS A 110 -9.09 2.17 -10.96
CA CYS A 110 -8.23 3.25 -10.48
C CYS A 110 -7.04 3.45 -11.41
N ILE A 111 -6.39 2.36 -11.82
CA ILE A 111 -5.26 2.38 -12.76
C ILE A 111 -5.66 3.03 -14.08
N GLU A 112 -6.75 2.58 -14.69
CA GLU A 112 -7.24 3.12 -15.96
C GLU A 112 -7.59 4.61 -15.86
N ASN A 113 -8.24 5.02 -14.77
CA ASN A 113 -8.56 6.44 -14.55
C ASN A 113 -7.31 7.31 -14.41
N VAL A 114 -6.31 6.86 -13.66
CA VAL A 114 -5.06 7.60 -13.48
C VAL A 114 -4.27 7.64 -14.79
N LYS A 115 -4.18 6.50 -15.51
CA LYS A 115 -3.56 6.39 -16.83
C LYS A 115 -4.09 7.46 -17.78
N ARG A 116 -5.40 7.54 -17.89
CA ARG A 116 -6.07 8.53 -18.76
C ARG A 116 -5.83 9.97 -18.30
N ARG A 117 -5.96 10.25 -16.98
CA ARG A 117 -5.84 11.61 -16.44
C ARG A 117 -4.44 12.18 -16.55
N ILE A 118 -3.41 11.36 -16.41
CA ILE A 118 -2.02 11.81 -16.55
C ILE A 118 -1.58 11.85 -18.00
N ASP A 119 -2.39 11.35 -18.93
CA ASP A 119 -2.04 11.24 -20.35
C ASP A 119 -0.80 10.33 -20.53
N TRP A 120 -0.88 9.13 -19.95
CA TRP A 120 0.22 8.19 -19.88
C TRP A 120 0.80 7.83 -21.23
N ASP A 121 -0.05 7.46 -22.18
CA ASP A 121 0.36 6.95 -23.48
C ASP A 121 1.18 7.99 -24.30
N ASN A 122 0.97 9.29 -24.05
CA ASN A 122 1.74 10.37 -24.65
C ASN A 122 2.97 10.77 -23.83
N LYS A 123 3.06 10.41 -22.55
CA LYS A 123 4.12 10.86 -21.65
C LYS A 123 5.10 9.77 -21.25
N TYR A 124 4.70 8.53 -21.30
CA TYR A 124 5.57 7.37 -21.10
C TYR A 124 6.08 6.84 -22.45
N PRO A 125 7.31 6.36 -22.57
CA PRO A 125 8.37 6.41 -21.58
C PRO A 125 8.99 7.81 -21.41
N MET A 126 9.98 7.93 -20.53
CA MET A 126 10.76 9.16 -20.32
C MET A 126 11.27 9.73 -21.64
N ARG A 127 11.19 11.04 -21.79
CA ARG A 127 11.65 11.76 -22.99
C ARG A 127 12.46 12.99 -22.64
N VAL A 128 13.48 13.26 -23.46
CA VAL A 128 14.16 14.55 -23.47
C VAL A 128 13.38 15.50 -24.36
N LEU A 129 13.00 16.64 -23.82
CA LEU A 129 12.26 17.68 -24.57
C LEU A 129 13.22 18.57 -25.40
N PRO A 130 12.72 19.30 -26.41
CA PRO A 130 13.54 20.18 -27.25
C PRO A 130 14.36 21.22 -26.48
N ASN A 131 13.87 21.61 -25.29
CA ASN A 131 14.56 22.57 -24.41
C ASN A 131 15.56 21.91 -23.45
N GLY A 132 15.91 20.63 -23.65
CA GLY A 132 16.84 19.86 -22.84
C GLY A 132 16.27 19.36 -21.51
N LYS A 133 15.03 19.68 -21.16
CA LYS A 133 14.39 19.17 -19.94
C LYS A 133 13.96 17.70 -20.12
N ILE A 134 14.03 16.94 -19.04
CA ILE A 134 13.55 15.56 -19.01
C ILE A 134 12.10 15.57 -18.51
N ARG A 135 11.21 14.93 -19.27
CA ARG A 135 9.85 14.63 -18.84
C ARG A 135 9.73 13.15 -18.56
N SER A 136 9.22 12.81 -17.38
CA SER A 136 8.93 11.44 -16.98
C SER A 136 7.61 11.38 -16.26
N VAL A 137 6.95 10.22 -16.36
CA VAL A 137 5.79 9.84 -15.55
C VAL A 137 6.06 8.49 -14.92
N GLY A 138 5.53 8.29 -13.74
CA GLY A 138 5.64 7.02 -13.02
C GLY A 138 4.32 6.66 -12.37
N MET A 139 4.19 5.40 -11.97
CA MET A 139 3.03 4.87 -11.30
C MET A 139 3.44 3.99 -10.14
N GLY A 140 2.69 4.06 -9.09
CA GLY A 140 2.71 3.13 -7.97
C GLY A 140 1.29 2.89 -7.50
N MET A 141 1.04 1.72 -6.94
CA MET A 141 -0.23 1.36 -6.31
C MET A 141 -0.07 1.35 -4.81
N ALA A 142 -1.19 1.53 -4.11
CA ALA A 142 -1.22 1.38 -2.67
C ALA A 142 -2.56 0.80 -2.22
N MET A 143 -2.52 0.05 -1.14
CA MET A 143 -3.70 -0.34 -0.39
C MET A 143 -3.46 -0.12 1.10
N GLN A 144 -4.53 0.10 1.83
CA GLN A 144 -4.52 0.15 3.28
C GLN A 144 -5.80 -0.50 3.80
N GLY A 145 -5.67 -1.40 4.75
CA GLY A 145 -6.81 -1.93 5.48
C GLY A 145 -7.47 -0.84 6.33
N SER A 146 -8.79 -0.75 6.29
CA SER A 146 -9.56 0.15 7.17
C SER A 146 -10.26 -0.70 8.22
N GLY A 147 -9.99 -0.40 9.48
CA GLY A 147 -10.46 -1.17 10.62
C GLY A 147 -9.75 -2.52 10.77
N ILE A 148 -9.55 -2.91 12.01
CA ILE A 148 -8.99 -4.21 12.37
C ILE A 148 -10.06 -4.96 13.13
N THR A 149 -10.59 -6.03 12.54
CA THR A 149 -11.60 -6.88 13.15
C THR A 149 -11.16 -7.32 14.54
N SER A 150 -12.04 -7.16 15.52
CA SER A 150 -11.82 -7.52 16.93
C SER A 150 -10.79 -6.67 17.68
N VAL A 151 -10.26 -5.62 17.08
CA VAL A 151 -9.32 -4.68 17.71
C VAL A 151 -9.89 -3.26 17.70
N ASP A 152 -10.31 -2.78 16.55
CA ASP A 152 -10.88 -1.44 16.44
C ASP A 152 -12.35 -1.44 16.89
N VAL A 153 -12.66 -0.55 17.81
CA VAL A 153 -14.00 -0.37 18.35
C VAL A 153 -14.43 1.09 18.12
N GLY A 154 -15.59 1.25 17.52
CA GLY A 154 -16.24 2.56 17.40
C GLY A 154 -17.43 2.64 18.36
N SER A 155 -17.62 3.79 19.01
CA SER A 155 -18.79 4.05 19.83
C SER A 155 -19.39 5.40 19.51
N ALA A 156 -20.70 5.52 19.70
CA ALA A 156 -21.39 6.79 19.63
C ALA A 156 -22.48 6.86 20.69
N ALA A 157 -22.57 7.98 21.36
CA ALA A 157 -23.66 8.29 22.30
C ALA A 157 -24.32 9.60 21.88
N LEU A 158 -25.64 9.56 21.69
CA LEU A 158 -26.45 10.73 21.37
C LEU A 158 -27.34 11.07 22.55
N LYS A 159 -27.33 12.32 22.97
CA LYS A 159 -28.22 12.85 23.99
C LYS A 159 -29.03 14.01 23.39
N LEU A 160 -30.34 13.97 23.59
CA LEU A 160 -31.22 15.12 23.40
C LEU A 160 -31.21 15.93 24.71
N ASN A 161 -30.85 17.20 24.65
CA ASN A 161 -30.82 18.09 25.78
C ASN A 161 -32.17 18.81 25.92
N ASP A 162 -32.44 19.36 27.13
CA ASP A 162 -33.71 20.05 27.45
C ASP A 162 -33.92 21.35 26.66
N ASP A 163 -32.85 21.92 26.12
CA ASP A 163 -32.86 23.08 25.23
C ASP A 163 -33.17 22.75 23.75
N GLY A 164 -33.40 21.45 23.44
CA GLY A 164 -33.69 20.96 22.09
C GLY A 164 -32.46 20.70 21.23
N PHE A 165 -31.23 20.94 21.74
CA PHE A 165 -30.02 20.58 21.02
C PHE A 165 -29.59 19.14 21.26
N TYR A 166 -28.80 18.59 20.33
CA TYR A 166 -28.22 17.27 20.45
C TYR A 166 -26.75 17.37 20.88
N THR A 167 -26.35 16.51 21.79
CA THR A 167 -24.94 16.26 22.11
C THR A 167 -24.57 14.90 21.55
N LEU A 168 -23.59 14.87 20.62
CA LEU A 168 -23.02 13.64 20.07
C LEU A 168 -21.62 13.45 20.63
N ARG A 169 -21.37 12.30 21.25
CA ARG A 169 -20.03 11.85 21.68
C ARG A 169 -19.66 10.67 20.81
N ILE A 170 -18.46 10.74 20.22
CA ILE A 170 -17.90 9.70 19.34
C ILE A 170 -16.57 9.26 19.94
N GLY A 171 -16.36 7.95 20.08
CA GLY A 171 -15.12 7.31 20.54
C GLY A 171 -14.55 6.37 19.52
#